data_eb4cf506a1ef2b93a188ab15a93ef5f4
#
_entry.id   eb4cf506a1ef2b93a188ab15a93ef5f4
#
_cell.length_a   1.000
_cell.length_b   1.000
_cell.length_c   1.000
_cell.angle_alpha   90.00
_cell.angle_beta   90.00
_cell.angle_gamma   90.00
#
_symmetry.space_group_name_H-M   'P 1'
#
loop_
_entity.id
_entity.type
_entity.pdbx_description
1 polymer ?
#
loop_
_entity_poly.entity_id
_entity_poly.type
_entity_poly.pdbx_seq_one_letter_code
_entity_poly.pdbx_strand_id
1 'polypeptide(L)'
;NKPIHELLGKKNKDLFKAYSSLFRYGDPKIVEQKCKQSLDDGYQAIKLHEIENNCIEAGRKGTGNLPLMLDTNCPWTYEETLAKKDFLQEMRLTWLEEPIYPPEDYQTLAKLKKELDIPIACGENACTEFEFKSMIDQNAVSYVQPSVIKVGGIYEMFKIIQHAEKNNISVMPHTAYFGPGFLATLQLASLMKNETYIERFYLDIDQEFYPNFKRALNGKYKLPSGPGLGIDLDYKKLSKYEI
;
A
#
# COMPACT_ATOMS: atom_id res chain seq x y z
N ASN A 1 -6.48 29.11 3.89
CA ASN A 1 -5.10 28.68 4.20
C ASN A 1 -5.08 27.61 5.29
N LYS A 2 -5.58 26.39 4.95
CA LYS A 2 -5.59 25.21 5.84
C LYS A 2 -5.08 24.00 5.10
N PRO A 3 -4.39 23.05 5.76
CA PRO A 3 -4.11 21.75 5.16
C PRO A 3 -5.42 20.96 4.90
N ILE A 4 -5.39 20.03 3.93
CA ILE A 4 -6.60 19.32 3.49
C ILE A 4 -7.25 18.56 4.64
N HIS A 5 -6.49 17.91 5.50
CA HIS A 5 -7.07 17.15 6.61
C HIS A 5 -7.93 18.03 7.56
N GLU A 6 -7.58 19.31 7.76
CA GLU A 6 -8.39 20.21 8.60
C GLU A 6 -9.73 20.60 7.97
N LEU A 7 -9.89 20.44 6.66
CA LEU A 7 -11.16 20.66 5.96
C LEU A 7 -12.09 19.47 6.06
N LEU A 8 -11.54 18.28 6.29
CA LEU A 8 -12.28 17.01 6.28
C LEU A 8 -12.56 16.47 7.69
N GLY A 9 -11.72 16.82 8.68
CA GLY A 9 -11.91 16.34 10.04
C GLY A 9 -10.76 16.62 10.98
N LYS A 10 -10.79 15.96 12.13
CA LYS A 10 -9.74 16.08 13.14
C LYS A 10 -8.61 15.09 12.84
N LYS A 11 -7.39 15.59 12.84
CA LYS A 11 -6.17 14.78 12.75
C LYS A 11 -6.05 13.81 13.92
N ASN A 12 -5.78 12.54 13.64
CA ASN A 12 -5.51 11.49 14.61
C ASN A 12 -4.01 11.19 14.75
N LYS A 13 -3.24 11.36 13.68
CA LYS A 13 -1.80 11.07 13.65
C LYS A 13 -1.06 11.99 12.66
N ASP A 14 0.25 12.14 12.85
CA ASP A 14 1.11 12.96 11.99
C ASP A 14 2.45 12.27 11.65
N LEU A 15 2.60 11.03 12.08
CA LEU A 15 3.76 10.19 11.76
C LEU A 15 3.24 8.83 11.28
N PHE A 16 3.70 8.38 10.12
CA PHE A 16 3.25 7.17 9.46
C PHE A 16 4.39 6.21 9.27
N LYS A 17 4.20 4.94 9.63
CA LYS A 17 5.08 3.85 9.21
C LYS A 17 4.97 3.66 7.71
N ALA A 18 6.09 3.45 7.04
CA ALA A 18 6.13 3.10 5.64
C ALA A 18 6.66 1.67 5.45
N TYR A 19 6.18 1.01 4.41
CA TYR A 19 6.82 -0.19 3.90
C TYR A 19 7.49 0.08 2.54
N SER A 20 8.58 -0.61 2.28
CA SER A 20 9.17 -0.60 0.95
C SER A 20 8.45 -1.58 0.05
N SER A 21 7.98 -1.09 -1.08
CA SER A 21 7.32 -1.88 -2.13
C SER A 21 8.36 -2.19 -3.21
N LEU A 22 8.83 -3.44 -3.24
CA LEU A 22 9.90 -3.90 -4.12
C LEU A 22 9.35 -4.27 -5.50
N PHE A 23 10.19 -4.16 -6.54
CA PHE A 23 9.83 -4.67 -7.86
C PHE A 23 9.74 -6.20 -7.88
N ARG A 24 9.15 -6.74 -8.95
CA ARG A 24 9.29 -8.14 -9.31
C ARG A 24 10.66 -8.33 -9.98
N TYR A 25 11.57 -8.97 -9.28
CA TYR A 25 12.94 -9.20 -9.77
C TYR A 25 13.08 -10.57 -10.45
N GLY A 26 12.32 -11.58 -10.02
CA GLY A 26 12.37 -12.95 -10.57
C GLY A 26 13.69 -13.71 -10.29
N ASP A 27 14.58 -13.15 -9.49
CA ASP A 27 15.84 -13.77 -9.06
C ASP A 27 15.93 -13.79 -7.53
N PRO A 28 15.96 -14.97 -6.90
CA PRO A 28 15.97 -15.10 -5.45
C PRO A 28 17.12 -14.37 -4.76
N LYS A 29 18.29 -14.29 -5.40
CA LYS A 29 19.46 -13.59 -4.83
C LYS A 29 19.24 -12.10 -4.81
N ILE A 30 18.67 -11.56 -5.89
CA ILE A 30 18.33 -10.13 -5.99
C ILE A 30 17.25 -9.79 -4.99
N VAL A 31 16.20 -10.62 -4.88
CA VAL A 31 15.11 -10.42 -3.91
C VAL A 31 15.64 -10.35 -2.49
N GLU A 32 16.44 -11.35 -2.05
CA GLU A 32 17.04 -11.37 -0.71
C GLU A 32 17.91 -10.14 -0.45
N GLN A 33 18.75 -9.77 -1.43
CA GLN A 33 19.60 -8.59 -1.34
C GLN A 33 18.78 -7.30 -1.21
N LYS A 34 17.73 -7.13 -2.01
CA LYS A 34 16.89 -5.92 -1.98
C LYS A 34 16.07 -5.81 -0.70
N CYS A 35 15.62 -6.93 -0.14
CA CYS A 35 15.02 -6.94 1.19
C CYS A 35 16.00 -6.42 2.25
N LYS A 36 17.22 -6.96 2.30
CA LYS A 36 18.25 -6.51 3.26
C LYS A 36 18.60 -5.03 3.07
N GLN A 37 18.83 -4.60 1.83
CA GLN A 37 19.10 -3.20 1.51
C GLN A 37 17.98 -2.27 1.99
N SER A 38 16.73 -2.68 1.82
CA SER A 38 15.57 -1.92 2.30
C SER A 38 15.55 -1.78 3.83
N LEU A 39 15.91 -2.85 4.55
CA LEU A 39 16.04 -2.80 6.02
C LEU A 39 17.18 -1.89 6.46
N ASP A 40 18.33 -1.92 5.77
CA ASP A 40 19.46 -1.04 6.02
C ASP A 40 19.10 0.44 5.78
N ASP A 41 18.21 0.71 4.82
CA ASP A 41 17.63 2.05 4.57
C ASP A 41 16.59 2.46 5.64
N GLY A 42 16.31 1.60 6.63
CA GLY A 42 15.48 1.89 7.80
C GLY A 42 14.01 1.49 7.68
N TYR A 43 13.59 0.83 6.59
CA TYR A 43 12.24 0.27 6.50
C TYR A 43 12.09 -0.91 7.47
N GLN A 44 10.90 -1.06 8.04
CA GLN A 44 10.60 -2.13 9.00
C GLN A 44 9.47 -3.04 8.52
N ALA A 45 9.09 -2.90 7.26
CA ALA A 45 8.11 -3.74 6.58
C ALA A 45 8.41 -3.72 5.08
N ILE A 46 8.17 -4.83 4.39
CA ILE A 46 8.49 -5.01 2.97
C ILE A 46 7.29 -5.62 2.27
N LYS A 47 6.96 -5.12 1.06
CA LYS A 47 6.04 -5.75 0.12
C LYS A 47 6.83 -6.29 -1.08
N LEU A 48 6.64 -7.57 -1.39
CA LEU A 48 7.15 -8.22 -2.59
C LEU A 48 6.10 -8.19 -3.69
N HIS A 49 6.57 -8.27 -4.95
CA HIS A 49 5.73 -8.53 -6.13
C HIS A 49 6.14 -9.83 -6.81
N GLU A 50 6.57 -10.81 -6.05
CA GLU A 50 7.03 -12.11 -6.58
C GLU A 50 5.89 -13.12 -6.62
N ILE A 51 5.97 -14.06 -7.57
CA ILE A 51 4.97 -15.14 -7.75
C ILE A 51 5.58 -16.53 -7.65
N GLU A 52 6.90 -16.66 -7.84
CA GLU A 52 7.62 -17.92 -7.74
C GLU A 52 8.02 -18.20 -6.29
N ASN A 53 7.80 -19.43 -5.83
CA ASN A 53 8.02 -19.84 -4.44
C ASN A 53 9.44 -19.53 -3.96
N ASN A 54 10.46 -19.84 -4.75
CA ASN A 54 11.87 -19.58 -4.39
C ASN A 54 12.19 -18.08 -4.20
N CYS A 55 11.53 -17.21 -4.95
CA CYS A 55 11.66 -15.75 -4.78
C CYS A 55 10.95 -15.26 -3.52
N ILE A 56 9.76 -15.81 -3.22
CA ILE A 56 9.00 -15.49 -2.01
C ILE A 56 9.76 -15.95 -0.76
N GLU A 57 10.33 -17.17 -0.77
CA GLU A 57 11.20 -17.69 0.29
C GLU A 57 12.43 -16.79 0.52
N ALA A 58 13.09 -16.38 -0.58
CA ALA A 58 14.22 -15.46 -0.51
C ALA A 58 13.82 -14.12 0.09
N GLY A 59 12.64 -13.62 -0.23
CA GLY A 59 12.05 -12.43 0.37
C GLY A 59 11.84 -12.60 1.87
N ARG A 60 11.26 -13.72 2.32
CA ARG A 60 11.09 -14.01 3.75
C ARG A 60 12.44 -14.12 4.47
N LYS A 61 13.42 -14.78 3.85
CA LYS A 61 14.78 -14.89 4.38
C LYS A 61 15.45 -13.50 4.51
N GLY A 62 15.32 -12.66 3.49
CA GLY A 62 15.88 -11.30 3.51
C GLY A 62 15.22 -10.37 4.51
N THR A 63 13.91 -10.55 4.75
CA THR A 63 13.10 -9.74 5.68
C THR A 63 13.21 -10.23 7.14
N GLY A 64 13.62 -11.48 7.34
CA GLY A 64 13.68 -12.09 8.68
C GLY A 64 12.31 -12.24 9.32
N ASN A 65 12.10 -11.71 10.52
CA ASN A 65 10.83 -11.78 11.27
C ASN A 65 9.96 -10.52 11.14
N LEU A 66 10.40 -9.54 10.35
CA LEU A 66 9.64 -8.31 10.17
C LEU A 66 8.40 -8.53 9.27
N PRO A 67 7.42 -7.62 9.30
CA PRO A 67 6.25 -7.68 8.44
C PRO A 67 6.62 -7.84 6.97
N LEU A 68 6.10 -8.87 6.32
CA LEU A 68 6.24 -9.15 4.90
C LEU A 68 4.87 -9.23 4.28
N MET A 69 4.64 -8.46 3.24
CA MET A 69 3.46 -8.48 2.41
C MET A 69 3.81 -9.06 1.05
N LEU A 70 2.87 -9.76 0.45
CA LEU A 70 3.02 -10.32 -0.88
C LEU A 70 1.89 -9.83 -1.77
N ASP A 71 2.25 -9.04 -2.78
CA ASP A 71 1.37 -8.61 -3.84
C ASP A 71 1.66 -9.44 -5.08
N THR A 72 0.69 -10.17 -5.52
CA THR A 72 0.87 -11.07 -6.67
C THR A 72 0.39 -10.47 -7.98
N ASN A 73 -0.42 -9.40 -7.95
CA ASN A 73 -1.02 -8.75 -9.12
C ASN A 73 -1.87 -9.72 -9.96
N CYS A 74 -2.77 -10.45 -9.32
CA CYS A 74 -3.80 -11.30 -9.92
C CYS A 74 -3.29 -12.42 -10.85
N PRO A 75 -2.25 -13.19 -10.53
CA PRO A 75 -1.70 -14.16 -11.46
C PRO A 75 -2.40 -15.54 -11.41
N TRP A 76 -3.12 -15.83 -10.32
CA TRP A 76 -3.59 -17.17 -10.01
C TRP A 76 -5.12 -17.32 -10.13
N THR A 77 -5.54 -18.55 -10.26
CA THR A 77 -6.93 -18.95 -10.02
C THR A 77 -7.17 -19.21 -8.53
N TYR A 78 -8.43 -19.44 -8.16
CA TYR A 78 -8.80 -19.86 -6.80
C TYR A 78 -8.08 -21.19 -6.43
N GLU A 79 -8.10 -22.18 -7.32
CA GLU A 79 -7.50 -23.48 -7.09
C GLU A 79 -5.97 -23.40 -6.96
N GLU A 80 -5.32 -22.62 -7.81
CA GLU A 80 -3.87 -22.40 -7.75
C GLU A 80 -3.47 -21.70 -6.45
N THR A 81 -4.25 -20.71 -6.02
CA THR A 81 -4.00 -19.99 -4.74
C THR A 81 -4.18 -20.94 -3.57
N LEU A 82 -5.24 -21.74 -3.57
CA LEU A 82 -5.51 -22.71 -2.50
C LEU A 82 -4.45 -23.81 -2.44
N ALA A 83 -3.96 -24.28 -3.57
CA ALA A 83 -2.86 -25.26 -3.65
C ALA A 83 -1.54 -24.74 -3.03
N LYS A 84 -1.37 -23.42 -2.94
CA LYS A 84 -0.21 -22.77 -2.29
C LYS A 84 -0.41 -22.49 -0.81
N LYS A 85 -1.56 -22.88 -0.22
CA LYS A 85 -1.94 -22.53 1.16
C LYS A 85 -0.82 -22.78 2.17
N ASP A 86 -0.35 -24.01 2.29
CA ASP A 86 0.63 -24.41 3.30
C ASP A 86 1.93 -23.62 3.13
N PHE A 87 2.40 -23.48 1.89
CA PHE A 87 3.55 -22.65 1.57
C PHE A 87 3.36 -21.18 1.98
N LEU A 88 2.23 -20.56 1.62
CA LEU A 88 1.95 -19.16 1.94
C LEU A 88 1.83 -18.91 3.46
N GLN A 89 1.28 -19.90 4.20
CA GLN A 89 1.20 -19.84 5.66
C GLN A 89 2.60 -19.89 6.30
N GLU A 90 3.51 -20.74 5.80
CA GLU A 90 4.90 -20.79 6.26
C GLU A 90 5.62 -19.45 6.07
N MET A 91 5.25 -18.69 5.05
CA MET A 91 5.80 -17.36 4.80
C MET A 91 5.35 -16.31 5.82
N ARG A 92 4.37 -16.59 6.67
CA ARG A 92 3.88 -15.69 7.74
C ARG A 92 3.63 -14.27 7.22
N LEU A 93 2.84 -14.19 6.15
CA LEU A 93 2.54 -12.93 5.49
C LEU A 93 1.68 -12.04 6.39
N THR A 94 1.95 -10.73 6.38
CA THR A 94 1.09 -9.73 6.98
C THR A 94 -0.23 -9.63 6.21
N TRP A 95 -0.16 -9.70 4.88
CA TRP A 95 -1.28 -9.95 3.98
C TRP A 95 -0.82 -10.54 2.65
N LEU A 96 -1.74 -11.20 1.98
CA LEU A 96 -1.66 -11.59 0.59
C LEU A 96 -2.54 -10.62 -0.22
N GLU A 97 -1.95 -9.93 -1.19
CA GLU A 97 -2.57 -8.88 -2.00
C GLU A 97 -2.89 -9.42 -3.39
N GLU A 98 -4.13 -9.20 -3.82
CA GLU A 98 -4.65 -9.52 -5.16
C GLU A 98 -4.23 -10.90 -5.70
N PRO A 99 -4.58 -12.01 -5.00
CA PRO A 99 -4.12 -13.34 -5.41
C PRO A 99 -4.75 -13.86 -6.71
N ILE A 100 -5.99 -13.45 -7.04
CA ILE A 100 -6.76 -14.05 -8.13
C ILE A 100 -7.21 -13.04 -9.20
N TYR A 101 -7.42 -13.54 -10.41
CA TYR A 101 -8.08 -12.83 -11.51
C TYR A 101 -9.50 -13.38 -11.74
N PRO A 102 -10.50 -12.53 -11.95
CA PRO A 102 -10.43 -11.06 -11.90
C PRO A 102 -10.42 -10.53 -10.45
N PRO A 103 -9.78 -9.37 -10.17
CA PRO A 103 -9.68 -8.82 -8.81
C PRO A 103 -11.02 -8.38 -8.21
N GLU A 104 -12.05 -8.19 -9.02
CA GLU A 104 -13.42 -7.85 -8.61
C GLU A 104 -14.27 -9.07 -8.25
N ASP A 105 -13.77 -10.30 -8.33
CA ASP A 105 -14.49 -11.49 -7.84
C ASP A 105 -14.42 -11.57 -6.31
N TYR A 106 -15.17 -10.67 -5.67
CA TYR A 106 -15.19 -10.56 -4.21
C TYR A 106 -15.78 -11.79 -3.52
N GLN A 107 -16.64 -12.56 -4.20
CA GLN A 107 -17.17 -13.81 -3.64
C GLN A 107 -16.07 -14.86 -3.50
N THR A 108 -15.25 -15.02 -4.52
CA THR A 108 -14.11 -15.95 -4.49
C THR A 108 -13.02 -15.48 -3.52
N LEU A 109 -12.73 -14.16 -3.46
CA LEU A 109 -11.83 -13.60 -2.46
C LEU A 109 -12.31 -13.86 -1.02
N ALA A 110 -13.62 -13.75 -0.75
CA ALA A 110 -14.20 -14.05 0.56
C ALA A 110 -14.03 -15.53 0.96
N LYS A 111 -14.13 -16.47 0.00
CA LYS A 111 -13.83 -17.89 0.23
C LYS A 111 -12.36 -18.08 0.54
N LEU A 112 -11.46 -17.55 -0.28
CA LEU A 112 -10.01 -17.65 -0.06
C LEU A 112 -9.60 -17.10 1.29
N LYS A 113 -10.09 -15.92 1.67
CA LYS A 113 -9.82 -15.32 2.98
C LYS A 113 -10.14 -16.27 4.14
N LYS A 114 -11.28 -16.98 4.04
CA LYS A 114 -11.72 -17.94 5.05
C LYS A 114 -10.86 -19.20 5.06
N GLU A 115 -10.42 -19.68 3.89
CA GLU A 115 -9.75 -20.96 3.75
C GLU A 115 -8.24 -20.88 3.92
N LEU A 116 -7.61 -19.77 3.50
CA LEU A 116 -6.17 -19.60 3.61
C LEU A 116 -5.71 -19.30 5.04
N ASP A 117 -6.57 -18.72 5.88
CA ASP A 117 -6.18 -18.19 7.20
C ASP A 117 -5.00 -17.18 7.10
N ILE A 118 -4.99 -16.42 6.02
CA ILE A 118 -4.05 -15.32 5.75
C ILE A 118 -4.88 -14.07 5.48
N PRO A 119 -4.55 -12.91 6.06
CA PRO A 119 -5.24 -11.67 5.74
C PRO A 119 -5.15 -11.35 4.24
N ILE A 120 -6.28 -11.07 3.61
CA ILE A 120 -6.33 -10.66 2.19
C ILE A 120 -6.40 -9.14 2.12
N ALA A 121 -5.62 -8.56 1.21
CA ALA A 121 -5.69 -7.15 0.83
C ALA A 121 -6.06 -7.02 -0.64
N CYS A 122 -6.87 -6.00 -0.97
CA CYS A 122 -7.27 -5.73 -2.34
C CYS A 122 -7.78 -4.28 -2.48
N GLY A 123 -7.76 -3.75 -3.69
CA GLY A 123 -8.39 -2.47 -3.98
C GLY A 123 -7.60 -1.51 -4.85
N GLU A 124 -6.35 -1.83 -5.22
CA GLU A 124 -5.61 -0.96 -6.14
C GLU A 124 -6.25 -0.88 -7.53
N ASN A 125 -6.99 -1.92 -7.93
CA ASN A 125 -7.73 -1.98 -9.19
C ASN A 125 -9.18 -1.47 -9.09
N ALA A 126 -9.71 -1.27 -7.89
CA ALA A 126 -11.03 -0.66 -7.68
C ALA A 126 -10.97 0.87 -7.85
N CYS A 127 -11.95 1.41 -8.58
CA CYS A 127 -11.97 2.82 -8.98
C CYS A 127 -13.13 3.62 -8.36
N THR A 128 -14.07 2.97 -7.68
CA THR A 128 -15.29 3.61 -7.16
C THR A 128 -15.57 3.25 -5.71
N GLU A 129 -16.24 4.16 -4.99
CA GLU A 129 -16.76 3.91 -3.65
C GLU A 129 -17.65 2.66 -3.61
N PHE A 130 -18.39 2.38 -4.69
CA PHE A 130 -19.32 1.24 -4.76
C PHE A 130 -18.58 -0.10 -4.79
N GLU A 131 -17.45 -0.19 -5.49
CA GLU A 131 -16.61 -1.38 -5.50
C GLU A 131 -16.03 -1.65 -4.10
N PHE A 132 -15.55 -0.62 -3.40
CA PHE A 132 -15.07 -0.76 -2.02
C PHE A 132 -16.19 -1.18 -1.05
N LYS A 133 -17.39 -0.63 -1.19
CA LYS A 133 -18.54 -1.09 -0.42
C LYS A 133 -18.87 -2.55 -0.67
N SER A 134 -18.93 -2.95 -1.94
CA SER A 134 -19.18 -4.35 -2.32
C SER A 134 -18.12 -5.30 -1.76
N MET A 135 -16.84 -4.93 -1.82
CA MET A 135 -15.71 -5.68 -1.28
C MET A 135 -15.82 -5.88 0.24
N ILE A 136 -16.19 -4.81 0.96
CA ILE A 136 -16.35 -4.81 2.42
C ILE A 136 -17.59 -5.62 2.83
N ASP A 137 -18.74 -5.37 2.19
CA ASP A 137 -20.03 -6.00 2.52
C ASP A 137 -19.99 -7.52 2.30
N GLN A 138 -19.23 -7.99 1.32
CA GLN A 138 -19.00 -9.41 1.06
C GLN A 138 -17.90 -10.03 1.95
N ASN A 139 -17.29 -9.24 2.86
CA ASN A 139 -16.21 -9.68 3.73
C ASN A 139 -15.01 -10.27 2.94
N ALA A 140 -14.76 -9.73 1.74
CA ALA A 140 -13.76 -10.24 0.81
C ALA A 140 -12.31 -10.00 1.29
N VAL A 141 -12.09 -8.96 2.10
CA VAL A 141 -10.75 -8.51 2.48
C VAL A 141 -10.62 -8.27 3.98
N SER A 142 -9.38 -8.25 4.46
CA SER A 142 -8.98 -7.77 5.79
C SER A 142 -8.49 -6.33 5.74
N TYR A 143 -7.95 -5.93 4.58
CA TYR A 143 -7.44 -4.59 4.30
C TYR A 143 -7.97 -4.11 2.96
N VAL A 144 -8.44 -2.87 2.90
CA VAL A 144 -8.75 -2.20 1.63
C VAL A 144 -7.63 -1.26 1.23
N GLN A 145 -7.34 -1.20 -0.07
CA GLN A 145 -6.19 -0.48 -0.61
C GLN A 145 -6.59 0.56 -1.67
N PRO A 146 -7.37 1.59 -1.27
CA PRO A 146 -7.77 2.64 -2.22
C PRO A 146 -6.56 3.48 -2.65
N SER A 147 -6.55 3.87 -3.92
CA SER A 147 -5.59 4.79 -4.50
C SER A 147 -6.26 6.13 -4.78
N VAL A 148 -5.82 7.21 -4.13
CA VAL A 148 -6.43 8.54 -4.28
C VAL A 148 -6.44 9.05 -5.73
N ILE A 149 -5.48 8.60 -6.54
CA ILE A 149 -5.39 8.97 -7.96
C ILE A 149 -6.28 8.13 -8.89
N LYS A 150 -6.81 7.00 -8.39
CA LYS A 150 -7.70 6.10 -9.17
C LYS A 150 -9.17 6.29 -8.80
N VAL A 151 -9.47 6.50 -7.52
CA VAL A 151 -10.86 6.52 -7.00
C VAL A 151 -11.61 7.84 -7.20
N GLY A 152 -11.09 8.75 -8.01
CA GLY A 152 -11.74 10.05 -8.27
C GLY A 152 -11.29 11.17 -7.33
N GLY A 153 -10.24 10.96 -6.54
CA GLY A 153 -9.60 12.00 -5.75
C GLY A 153 -9.87 11.95 -4.24
N ILE A 154 -9.56 13.06 -3.59
CA ILE A 154 -9.50 13.17 -2.13
C ILE A 154 -10.85 12.89 -1.46
N TYR A 155 -11.94 13.45 -1.98
CA TYR A 155 -13.24 13.33 -1.34
C TYR A 155 -13.82 11.91 -1.48
N GLU A 156 -13.64 11.28 -2.64
CA GLU A 156 -14.06 9.88 -2.84
C GLU A 156 -13.26 8.92 -1.95
N MET A 157 -11.95 9.09 -1.87
CA MET A 157 -11.13 8.29 -0.96
C MET A 157 -11.50 8.51 0.52
N PHE A 158 -11.86 9.75 0.89
CA PHE A 158 -12.32 10.03 2.25
C PHE A 158 -13.61 9.27 2.61
N LYS A 159 -14.58 9.18 1.68
CA LYS A 159 -15.79 8.37 1.88
C LYS A 159 -15.48 6.87 2.03
N ILE A 160 -14.54 6.36 1.23
CA ILE A 160 -14.08 4.96 1.33
C ILE A 160 -13.47 4.71 2.71
N ILE A 161 -12.61 5.61 3.20
CA ILE A 161 -12.02 5.52 4.55
C ILE A 161 -13.11 5.47 5.61
N GLN A 162 -14.08 6.37 5.57
CA GLN A 162 -15.19 6.40 6.53
C GLN A 162 -16.01 5.11 6.51
N HIS A 163 -16.28 4.57 5.32
CA HIS A 163 -17.02 3.32 5.18
C HIS A 163 -16.24 2.12 5.73
N ALA A 164 -14.94 2.03 5.43
CA ALA A 164 -14.06 0.98 5.94
C ALA A 164 -13.98 1.02 7.48
N GLU A 165 -13.76 2.20 8.08
CA GLU A 165 -13.70 2.37 9.52
C GLU A 165 -15.02 2.00 10.23
N LYS A 166 -16.17 2.34 9.62
CA LYS A 166 -17.49 1.97 10.14
C LYS A 166 -17.68 0.45 10.22
N ASN A 167 -17.02 -0.29 9.34
CA ASN A 167 -17.07 -1.75 9.27
C ASN A 167 -15.84 -2.42 9.94
N ASN A 168 -15.02 -1.67 10.68
CA ASN A 168 -13.80 -2.15 11.33
C ASN A 168 -12.77 -2.74 10.37
N ILE A 169 -12.75 -2.30 9.12
CA ILE A 169 -11.76 -2.67 8.12
C ILE A 169 -10.65 -1.61 8.09
N SER A 170 -9.40 -2.05 8.15
CA SER A 170 -8.26 -1.14 8.07
C SER A 170 -7.97 -0.74 6.62
N VAL A 171 -7.59 0.51 6.44
CA VAL A 171 -7.18 1.06 5.13
C VAL A 171 -5.66 1.09 5.05
N MET A 172 -5.12 0.41 4.05
CA MET A 172 -3.69 0.39 3.70
C MET A 172 -3.55 0.98 2.29
N PRO A 173 -3.42 2.31 2.15
CA PRO A 173 -3.53 2.95 0.85
C PRO A 173 -2.49 2.44 -0.15
N HIS A 174 -2.94 2.11 -1.37
CA HIS A 174 -2.03 1.92 -2.49
C HIS A 174 -1.43 3.26 -2.89
N THR A 175 -0.11 3.41 -2.72
CA THR A 175 0.62 4.66 -2.97
C THR A 175 1.92 4.45 -3.74
N ALA A 176 1.93 3.49 -4.66
CA ALA A 176 3.06 3.20 -5.55
C ALA A 176 3.31 4.34 -6.56
N TYR A 177 3.27 5.59 -6.11
CA TYR A 177 3.46 6.80 -6.89
C TYR A 177 4.09 7.92 -6.06
N PHE A 178 4.42 9.02 -6.71
CA PHE A 178 5.11 10.18 -6.13
C PHE A 178 4.29 11.45 -6.36
N GLY A 179 4.70 12.53 -5.71
CA GLY A 179 4.12 13.85 -5.96
C GLY A 179 2.76 14.09 -5.30
N PRO A 180 1.82 14.78 -5.99
CA PRO A 180 0.58 15.26 -5.35
C PRO A 180 -0.29 14.16 -4.77
N GLY A 181 -0.40 13.02 -5.48
CA GLY A 181 -1.18 11.87 -5.01
C GLY A 181 -0.64 11.29 -3.71
N PHE A 182 0.69 11.16 -3.60
CA PHE A 182 1.33 10.70 -2.38
C PHE A 182 1.06 11.65 -1.19
N LEU A 183 1.20 12.96 -1.39
CA LEU A 183 0.92 13.97 -0.38
C LEU A 183 -0.56 14.00 0.03
N ALA A 184 -1.47 13.87 -0.95
CA ALA A 184 -2.90 13.75 -0.67
C ALA A 184 -3.22 12.52 0.18
N THR A 185 -2.55 11.39 -0.09
CA THR A 185 -2.70 10.18 0.73
C THR A 185 -2.23 10.41 2.16
N LEU A 186 -1.10 11.11 2.40
CA LEU A 186 -0.66 11.45 3.76
C LEU A 186 -1.68 12.33 4.49
N GLN A 187 -2.27 13.32 3.80
CA GLN A 187 -3.32 14.15 4.37
C GLN A 187 -4.54 13.32 4.81
N LEU A 188 -4.98 12.38 3.98
CA LEU A 188 -6.08 11.47 4.28
C LEU A 188 -5.74 10.45 5.37
N ALA A 189 -4.53 9.87 5.31
CA ALA A 189 -4.07 8.92 6.32
C ALA A 189 -4.01 9.53 7.73
N SER A 190 -3.81 10.85 7.82
CA SER A 190 -3.83 11.55 9.11
C SER A 190 -5.19 11.53 9.82
N LEU A 191 -6.27 11.32 9.08
CA LEU A 191 -7.64 11.21 9.59
C LEU A 191 -8.00 9.79 10.04
N MET A 192 -7.26 8.78 9.58
CA MET A 192 -7.55 7.37 9.89
C MET A 192 -7.31 7.08 11.38
N LYS A 193 -8.25 6.34 11.99
CA LYS A 193 -8.18 5.93 13.41
C LYS A 193 -7.29 4.70 13.58
N ASN A 194 -7.46 3.72 12.69
CA ASN A 194 -6.72 2.47 12.73
C ASN A 194 -5.26 2.68 12.30
N GLU A 195 -4.38 1.75 12.66
CA GLU A 195 -3.02 1.74 12.14
C GLU A 195 -3.06 1.61 10.61
N THR A 196 -2.21 2.38 9.95
CA THR A 196 -2.03 2.33 8.51
C THR A 196 -0.54 2.37 8.17
N TYR A 197 -0.16 1.64 7.16
CA TYR A 197 1.15 1.76 6.52
C TYR A 197 1.02 2.59 5.26
N ILE A 198 2.06 3.39 4.99
CA ILE A 198 2.18 4.12 3.71
C ILE A 198 3.12 3.33 2.81
N GLU A 199 2.62 2.96 1.66
CA GLU A 199 3.42 2.32 0.63
C GLU A 199 4.45 3.30 0.08
N ARG A 200 5.68 2.84 -0.05
CA ARG A 200 6.73 3.56 -0.77
C ARG A 200 7.36 2.65 -1.81
N PHE A 201 7.14 2.96 -3.07
CA PHE A 201 7.78 2.25 -4.16
C PHE A 201 9.31 2.37 -4.02
N TYR A 202 10.01 1.24 -3.92
CA TYR A 202 11.42 1.18 -3.57
C TYR A 202 12.29 1.41 -4.81
N LEU A 203 12.29 2.64 -5.26
CA LEU A 203 13.13 3.11 -6.35
C LEU A 203 13.62 4.53 -6.07
N ASP A 204 14.74 4.89 -6.69
CA ASP A 204 15.21 6.27 -6.74
C ASP A 204 14.64 6.97 -7.98
N ILE A 205 14.19 8.21 -7.78
CA ILE A 205 13.81 9.11 -8.85
C ILE A 205 14.88 10.19 -8.99
N ASP A 206 15.18 10.57 -10.23
CA ASP A 206 16.24 11.56 -10.52
C ASP A 206 15.92 12.92 -9.94
N GLN A 207 14.65 13.32 -10.02
CA GLN A 207 14.20 14.63 -9.55
C GLN A 207 13.02 14.50 -8.58
N GLU A 208 13.12 15.25 -7.50
CA GLU A 208 12.06 15.42 -6.52
C GLU A 208 11.55 16.86 -6.58
N PHE A 209 10.28 17.03 -6.95
CA PHE A 209 9.63 18.35 -7.05
C PHE A 209 9.00 18.81 -5.73
N TYR A 210 8.87 17.92 -4.75
CA TYR A 210 8.44 18.22 -3.40
C TYR A 210 9.59 17.99 -2.43
N PRO A 211 10.12 19.02 -1.74
CA PRO A 211 11.26 18.88 -0.87
C PRO A 211 11.04 17.85 0.25
N ASN A 212 12.05 17.04 0.52
CA ASN A 212 12.10 16.08 1.64
C ASN A 212 11.12 14.89 1.57
N PHE A 213 10.61 14.54 0.38
CA PHE A 213 9.71 13.39 0.20
C PHE A 213 10.27 12.27 -0.68
N LYS A 214 11.58 12.28 -0.94
CA LYS A 214 12.24 11.27 -1.77
C LYS A 214 12.21 9.88 -1.12
N ARG A 215 12.55 9.79 0.16
CA ARG A 215 12.59 8.54 0.93
C ARG A 215 11.96 8.70 2.30
N ALA A 216 11.48 7.60 2.89
CA ALA A 216 11.08 7.58 4.29
C ALA A 216 12.30 7.76 5.20
N LEU A 217 12.19 8.59 6.21
CA LEU A 217 13.24 8.75 7.22
C LEU A 217 13.05 7.69 8.30
N ASN A 218 14.00 6.76 8.41
CA ASN A 218 13.90 5.63 9.33
C ASN A 218 12.56 4.87 9.17
N GLY A 219 12.17 4.60 7.92
CA GLY A 219 10.93 3.90 7.59
C GLY A 219 9.64 4.67 7.92
N LYS A 220 9.69 6.01 8.06
CA LYS A 220 8.54 6.82 8.44
C LYS A 220 8.41 8.09 7.59
N TYR A 221 7.17 8.53 7.42
CA TYR A 221 6.83 9.84 6.85
C TYR A 221 6.14 10.72 7.89
N LYS A 222 6.56 11.98 7.96
CA LYS A 222 5.87 13.00 8.74
C LYS A 222 4.85 13.73 7.88
N LEU A 223 3.67 13.99 8.43
CA LEU A 223 2.64 14.78 7.76
C LEU A 223 3.13 16.19 7.45
N PRO A 224 3.05 16.66 6.19
CA PRO A 224 3.29 18.06 5.87
C PRO A 224 2.20 18.96 6.47
N SER A 225 2.58 20.11 7.00
CA SER A 225 1.71 20.98 7.80
C SER A 225 1.29 22.28 7.12
N GLY A 226 1.76 22.58 5.91
CA GLY A 226 1.35 23.75 5.15
C GLY A 226 -0.08 23.66 4.60
N PRO A 227 -0.60 24.73 3.98
CA PRO A 227 -1.91 24.72 3.33
C PRO A 227 -2.01 23.68 2.20
N GLY A 228 -3.23 23.27 1.86
CA GLY A 228 -3.47 22.31 0.78
C GLY A 228 -2.84 20.95 1.06
N LEU A 229 -1.93 20.51 0.20
CA LEU A 229 -1.19 19.26 0.36
C LEU A 229 -0.12 19.32 1.46
N GLY A 230 0.11 20.49 2.03
CA GLY A 230 1.01 20.70 3.16
C GLY A 230 2.44 21.08 2.79
N ILE A 231 2.77 21.10 1.52
CA ILE A 231 4.09 21.50 0.98
C ILE A 231 3.94 21.97 -0.45
N ASP A 232 4.67 23.00 -0.81
CA ASP A 232 4.66 23.56 -2.15
C ASP A 232 5.68 22.89 -3.07
N LEU A 233 5.40 22.96 -4.37
CA LEU A 233 6.31 22.52 -5.42
C LEU A 233 7.60 23.38 -5.44
N ASP A 234 8.72 22.74 -5.72
CA ASP A 234 9.95 23.42 -6.07
C ASP A 234 9.89 23.89 -7.55
N TYR A 235 9.29 25.06 -7.75
CA TYR A 235 9.11 25.64 -9.10
C TYR A 235 10.44 25.86 -9.82
N LYS A 236 11.55 26.08 -9.10
CA LYS A 236 12.87 26.24 -9.71
C LYS A 236 13.37 24.93 -10.33
N LYS A 237 13.02 23.79 -9.73
CA LYS A 237 13.30 22.48 -10.33
C LYS A 237 12.34 22.18 -11.48
N LEU A 238 11.06 22.50 -11.30
CA LEU A 238 10.03 22.24 -12.29
C LEU A 238 10.26 22.99 -13.60
N SER A 239 10.70 24.24 -13.54
CA SER A 239 10.94 25.08 -14.73
C SER A 239 11.99 24.51 -15.70
N LYS A 240 12.84 23.59 -15.25
CA LYS A 240 13.78 22.89 -16.15
C LYS A 240 13.11 21.89 -17.10
N TYR A 241 11.84 21.56 -16.86
CA TYR A 241 11.03 20.61 -17.64
C TYR A 241 9.89 21.28 -18.38
N GLU A 242 9.79 22.60 -18.31
CA GLU A 242 8.86 23.39 -19.14
C GLU A 242 9.34 23.38 -20.59
N ILE A 243 8.41 23.11 -21.52
CA ILE A 243 8.64 23.06 -22.99
C ILE A 243 8.27 24.41 -23.57
#